data_1edeac3dcdf6936b15b05fce6860e5c7
#
_entry.id   1edeac3dcdf6936b15b05fce6860e5c7
#
_cell.length_a   1.000
_cell.length_b   1.000
_cell.length_c   1.000
_cell.angle_alpha   90.00
_cell.angle_beta   90.00
_cell.angle_gamma   90.00
#
_symmetry.space_group_name_H-M   'P 1'
#
loop_
_entity.id
_entity.type
_entity.pdbx_description
1 polymer ?
#
loop_
_entity_poly.entity_id
_entity_poly.type
_entity_poly.pdbx_seq_one_letter_code
_entity_poly.pdbx_strand_id
1 'polypeptide(L)' 'MRVHLHNPKRDVDVPGPLRVKDLVKRLGLNRESVLVIRGDSLVTGDATLADADDVEIRPVISGG' A
#
# COMPACT_ATOMS: atom_id res chain seq x y z
N MET A 1 9.56 -2.03 -5.31
CA MET A 1 9.21 -1.43 -4.00
C MET A 1 8.98 -2.52 -2.98
N ARG A 2 9.33 -2.24 -1.75
CA ARG A 2 9.03 -3.16 -0.66
C ARG A 2 7.73 -2.74 0.01
N VAL A 3 6.81 -3.66 0.12
CA VAL A 3 5.49 -3.40 0.67
C VAL A 3 5.33 -4.18 1.96
N HIS A 4 5.05 -3.46 3.04
CA HIS A 4 4.84 -4.05 4.36
C HIS A 4 3.35 -4.12 4.63
N LEU A 5 2.84 -5.33 4.76
CA LEU A 5 1.44 -5.57 5.03
C LEU A 5 1.23 -5.86 6.50
N HIS A 6 0.04 -5.52 6.97
CA HIS A 6 -0.37 -5.84 8.33
C HIS A 6 -1.61 -6.71 8.26
N ASN A 7 -1.72 -7.63 9.21
CA ASN A 7 -2.88 -8.47 9.42
C ASN A 7 -3.19 -9.40 8.23
N PRO A 8 -2.36 -10.42 7.95
CA PRO A 8 -1.16 -10.77 8.72
C PRO A 8 0.03 -9.91 8.31
N LYS A 9 0.96 -9.78 9.22
CA LYS A 9 2.17 -9.03 8.95
C LYS A 9 3.06 -9.80 8.00
N ARG A 10 3.36 -9.20 6.86
CA ARG A 10 4.26 -9.81 5.89
C ARG A 10 4.80 -8.75 4.94
N ASP A 11 5.95 -9.04 4.36
CA ASP A 11 6.59 -8.15 3.40
C ASP A 11 6.56 -8.80 2.03
N VAL A 12 6.26 -8.01 1.01
CA VAL A 12 6.32 -8.47 -0.37
C VAL A 12 7.08 -7.46 -1.21
N ASP A 13 7.78 -7.98 -2.23
CA ASP A 13 8.45 -7.12 -3.19
C ASP A 13 7.56 -7.01 -4.43
N VAL A 14 7.31 -5.78 -4.85
CA VAL A 14 6.51 -5.51 -6.02
C VAL A 14 7.32 -4.59 -6.93
N PRO A 15 7.48 -4.94 -8.21
CA PRO A 15 8.21 -4.07 -9.12
C PRO A 15 7.41 -2.78 -9.38
N GLY A 16 8.12 -1.68 -9.40
CA GLY A 16 7.55 -0.38 -9.72
C GLY A 16 8.17 0.21 -10.96
N PRO A 17 7.77 1.43 -11.31
CA PRO A 17 6.82 2.26 -10.58
C PRO A 17 5.37 1.80 -10.76
N LEU A 18 4.53 2.08 -9.76
CA LEU A 18 3.10 1.77 -9.82
C LEU A 18 2.32 2.88 -9.13
N ARG A 19 1.10 3.08 -9.57
CA ARG A 19 0.19 3.93 -8.81
C ARG A 19 -0.34 3.16 -7.62
N VAL A 20 -0.69 3.89 -6.56
CA VAL A 20 -1.21 3.28 -5.34
C VAL A 20 -2.42 2.39 -5.64
N LYS A 21 -3.34 2.88 -6.46
CA LYS A 21 -4.53 2.10 -6.81
C LYS A 21 -4.19 0.79 -7.51
N ASP A 22 -3.16 0.80 -8.34
CA ASP A 22 -2.73 -0.39 -9.05
C ASP A 22 -2.05 -1.38 -8.11
N LEU A 23 -1.26 -0.88 -7.16
CA LEU A 23 -0.63 -1.72 -6.16
C LEU A 23 -1.66 -2.44 -5.30
N VAL A 24 -2.65 -1.70 -4.80
CA VAL A 24 -3.68 -2.26 -3.95
C VAL A 24 -4.49 -3.33 -4.70
N LYS A 25 -4.81 -3.04 -5.95
CA LYS A 25 -5.52 -4.00 -6.80
C LYS A 25 -4.69 -5.25 -7.03
N ARG A 26 -3.41 -5.08 -7.28
CA ARG A 26 -2.50 -6.20 -7.54
C ARG A 26 -2.39 -7.13 -6.34
N LEU A 27 -2.49 -6.57 -5.14
CA LEU A 27 -2.44 -7.35 -3.91
C LEU A 27 -3.78 -7.96 -3.53
N GLY A 28 -4.82 -7.71 -4.32
CA GLY A 28 -6.15 -8.25 -4.04
C GLY A 28 -6.85 -7.56 -2.88
N LEU A 29 -6.46 -6.33 -2.57
CA LEU A 29 -7.03 -5.59 -1.46
C LEU A 29 -8.06 -4.58 -1.95
N ASN A 30 -8.93 -4.15 -1.03
CA ASN A 30 -9.91 -3.11 -1.30
C ASN A 30 -9.33 -1.77 -0.85
N ARG A 31 -9.22 -0.82 -1.78
CA ARG A 31 -8.64 0.48 -1.50
C ARG A 31 -9.38 1.25 -0.40
N GLU A 32 -10.67 1.01 -0.27
CA GLU A 32 -11.48 1.65 0.77
C GLU A 32 -11.21 1.07 2.15
N SER A 33 -10.57 -0.09 2.20
CA SER A 33 -10.34 -0.78 3.46
C SER A 33 -8.91 -0.68 3.94
N VAL A 34 -8.06 0.05 3.23
CA VAL A 34 -6.64 0.15 3.59
C VAL A 34 -6.14 1.58 3.48
N LEU A 35 -5.11 1.87 4.27
CA LEU A 35 -4.34 3.10 4.17
C LEU A 35 -2.98 2.74 3.58
N VAL A 36 -2.52 3.56 2.65
CA VAL A 36 -1.21 3.36 2.03
C VAL A 36 -0.30 4.50 2.47
N ILE A 37 0.83 4.14 3.04
CA ILE A 37 1.77 5.08 3.62
C ILE A 37 3.11 4.89 2.92
N ARG A 38 3.65 5.97 2.37
CA ARG A 38 4.99 5.96 1.78
C ARG A 38 5.92 6.74 2.71
N GLY A 39 6.87 6.04 3.33
CA GLY A 39 7.70 6.66 4.35
C GLY A 39 6.83 7.13 5.51
N ASP A 40 6.73 8.43 5.70
CA ASP A 40 5.92 9.02 6.77
C ASP A 40 4.63 9.64 6.28
N SER A 41 4.32 9.51 4.99
CA SER A 41 3.22 10.25 4.39
C SER A 41 2.14 9.34 3.85
N LEU A 42 0.90 9.66 4.17
CA LEU A 42 -0.25 9.02 3.57
C LEU A 42 -0.32 9.42 2.10
N VAL A 43 -0.56 8.46 1.22
CA VAL A 43 -0.65 8.73 -0.21
C VAL A 43 -2.01 8.32 -0.73
N THR A 44 -2.48 9.06 -1.71
CA THR A 44 -3.77 8.78 -2.35
C THR A 44 -3.62 7.75 -3.46
N GLY A 45 -4.76 7.25 -3.95
CA GLY A 45 -4.75 6.25 -5.00
C GLY A 45 -4.09 6.69 -6.30
N ASP A 46 -4.04 7.99 -6.54
CA ASP A 46 -3.44 8.54 -7.77
C ASP A 46 -1.93 8.77 -7.65
N ALA A 47 -1.38 8.65 -6.47
CA ALA A 47 0.05 8.84 -6.27
C ALA A 47 0.84 7.72 -6.94
N THR A 48 2.01 8.07 -7.46
CA THR A 48 2.90 7.09 -8.09
C THR A 48 3.97 6.69 -7.10
N LEU A 49 4.14 5.39 -6.92
CA LEU A 49 5.17 4.83 -6.05
C LEU A 49 6.35 4.41 -6.92
N ALA A 50 7.54 4.81 -6.51
CA ALA A 50 8.75 4.46 -7.23
C ALA A 50 9.21 3.06 -6.87
N ASP A 51 9.99 2.45 -7.76
CA ASP A 51 10.49 1.09 -7.54
C ASP A 51 11.32 0.96 -6.26
N ALA A 52 11.98 2.02 -5.84
CA ALA A 52 12.82 2.00 -4.64
C ALA A 52 12.09 2.42 -3.38
N ASP A 53 10.80 2.69 -3.46
CA ASP A 53 10.05 3.16 -2.30
C ASP A 53 9.75 2.06 -1.30
N ASP A 54 9.69 2.44 -0.04
CA ASP A 54 9.17 1.60 1.04
C ASP A 54 7.74 2.03 1.31
N VAL A 55 6.84 1.07 1.28
CA VAL A 55 5.41 1.34 1.38
C VAL A 55 4.82 0.46 2.48
N GLU A 56 3.95 1.05 3.27
CA GLU A 56 3.24 0.33 4.31
C GLU A 56 1.75 0.37 4.01
N ILE A 57 1.08 -0.77 4.12
CA ILE A 57 -0.36 -0.86 3.92
C ILE A 57 -0.98 -1.32 5.22
N ARG A 58 -1.85 -0.50 5.79
CA ARG A 58 -2.51 -0.77 7.05
C ARG A 58 -4.01 -0.90 6.85
N PRO A 59 -4.66 -1.82 7.54
CA PRO A 59 -6.11 -1.92 7.46
C PRO A 59 -6.77 -0.70 8.11
N VAL A 60 -7.85 -0.25 7.50
CA VAL A 60 -8.71 0.75 8.12
C VAL A 60 -9.76 0.00 8.92
N ILE A 61 -9.73 0.20 10.23
CA ILE A 61 -10.75 -0.40 11.08
C ILE A 61 -11.82 0.66 11.27
N SER A 62 -12.93 0.49 10.58
CA SER A 62 -14.07 1.34 10.85
C SER A 62 -14.58 0.95 12.22
N GLY A 63 -14.48 1.88 13.16
CA GLY A 63 -14.89 1.63 14.52
C GLY A 63 -16.38 1.39 14.58
N GLY A 64 -16.73 0.24 14.56
CA GLY A 64 -18.16 0.00 14.59
C GLY A 64 -18.49 -1.12 15.48
#